data_a42032c88e91b59cf27a27cfc896de06
#
_entry.id   a42032c88e91b59cf27a27cfc896de06
#
_cell.length_a   1.000
_cell.length_b   1.000
_cell.length_c   1.000
_cell.angle_alpha   90.00
_cell.angle_beta   90.00
_cell.angle_gamma   90.00
#
_symmetry.space_group_name_H-M   'P 1'
#
loop_
_entity.id
_entity.type
_entity.pdbx_description
1 polymer ?
#
loop_
_entity_poly.entity_id
_entity_poly.type
_entity_poly.pdbx_seq_one_letter_code
_entity_poly.pdbx_strand_id
1 'polypeptide(L)'
;MQVNLTHGEQARAWAEGTKSLEAYLKLMQGREYLHKGNRESNALARRMAEETIALDPKYAEAYVLLGATYFLEVFQGTSLPKDAIPKATELIQKALAMNGSLAEARSRLGVLYSWSGRYDEGIAEAERGVELDPSSAMANIELAVVLRYAGKSKEAIPVIRKALRLEPMAPDNYLQQLALAYFQTGDCKEAIAEGEKGLKRQPDHLVNHVIMAAVYGSCGREKEARKEATETLRINPKFTVESFTRNLPYKNPSDRDRTAQGLRKAGLP
;
A
#
# COMPACT_ATOMS: atom_id res chain seq x y z
N MET A 1 15.90 -12.46 8.20
CA MET A 1 16.80 -13.35 7.44
C MET A 1 17.14 -12.60 6.17
N GLN A 2 18.35 -12.04 6.04
CA GLN A 2 18.82 -11.49 4.76
C GLN A 2 18.99 -12.70 3.83
N VAL A 3 18.19 -12.77 2.78
CA VAL A 3 18.44 -13.71 1.69
C VAL A 3 19.67 -13.20 0.98
N ASN A 4 20.84 -13.74 1.29
CA ASN A 4 22.03 -13.53 0.48
C ASN A 4 21.82 -14.29 -0.83
N LEU A 5 21.36 -13.58 -1.87
CA LEU A 5 21.36 -14.09 -3.22
C LEU A 5 22.79 -14.51 -3.57
N THR A 6 22.96 -15.67 -4.19
CA THR A 6 24.26 -16.08 -4.72
C THR A 6 24.71 -15.07 -5.78
N HIS A 7 26.02 -14.95 -6.02
CA HIS A 7 26.54 -14.06 -7.07
C HIS A 7 25.88 -14.29 -8.44
N GLY A 8 25.45 -15.52 -8.72
CA GLY A 8 24.76 -15.87 -9.97
C GLY A 8 23.32 -15.36 -10.03
N GLU A 9 22.58 -15.36 -8.90
CA GLU A 9 21.21 -14.84 -8.81
C GLU A 9 21.19 -13.32 -8.83
N GLN A 10 22.16 -12.67 -8.17
CA GLN A 10 22.37 -11.23 -8.25
C GLN A 10 22.71 -10.79 -9.68
N ALA A 11 23.59 -11.55 -10.37
CA ALA A 11 23.94 -11.28 -11.75
C ALA A 11 22.78 -11.47 -12.73
N ARG A 12 21.86 -12.43 -12.46
CA ARG A 12 20.63 -12.62 -13.27
C ARG A 12 19.65 -11.49 -13.08
N ALA A 13 19.31 -11.16 -11.82
CA ALA A 13 18.40 -10.05 -11.51
C ALA A 13 18.90 -8.70 -12.06
N TRP A 14 20.22 -8.51 -12.05
CA TRP A 14 20.85 -7.35 -12.65
C TRP A 14 20.78 -7.39 -14.20
N ALA A 15 21.12 -8.53 -14.82
CA ALA A 15 21.15 -8.64 -16.28
C ALA A 15 19.78 -8.57 -16.95
N GLU A 16 18.70 -8.87 -16.24
CA GLU A 16 17.33 -8.80 -16.75
C GLU A 16 16.78 -7.37 -16.85
N GLY A 17 17.21 -6.44 -15.96
CA GLY A 17 16.65 -5.09 -15.90
C GLY A 17 17.55 -4.00 -16.47
N THR A 18 18.86 -4.06 -16.21
CA THR A 18 19.84 -3.05 -16.63
C THR A 18 21.22 -3.65 -16.82
N LYS A 19 22.04 -3.03 -17.69
CA LYS A 19 23.49 -3.35 -17.82
C LYS A 19 24.38 -2.50 -16.92
N SER A 20 23.81 -1.52 -16.20
CA SER A 20 24.52 -0.62 -15.29
C SER A 20 24.43 -1.12 -13.86
N LEU A 21 25.54 -1.62 -13.31
CA LEU A 21 25.61 -1.99 -11.88
C LEU A 21 25.28 -0.81 -10.97
N GLU A 22 25.73 0.38 -11.34
CA GLU A 22 25.46 1.60 -10.54
C GLU A 22 23.95 1.90 -10.53
N ALA A 23 23.26 1.81 -11.68
CA ALA A 23 21.81 1.99 -11.75
C ALA A 23 21.07 0.95 -10.89
N TYR A 24 21.50 -0.32 -10.94
CA TYR A 24 20.94 -1.38 -10.11
C TYR A 24 21.09 -1.09 -8.61
N LEU A 25 22.29 -0.71 -8.16
CA LEU A 25 22.57 -0.43 -6.74
C LEU A 25 21.76 0.77 -6.25
N LYS A 26 21.60 1.82 -7.07
CA LYS A 26 20.76 2.98 -6.73
C LYS A 26 19.27 2.60 -6.64
N LEU A 27 18.79 1.76 -7.54
CA LEU A 27 17.41 1.24 -7.46
C LEU A 27 17.17 0.49 -6.14
N MET A 28 18.09 -0.41 -5.76
CA MET A 28 17.97 -1.16 -4.51
C MET A 28 17.98 -0.23 -3.29
N GLN A 29 18.87 0.76 -3.26
CA GLN A 29 18.90 1.76 -2.21
C GLN A 29 17.61 2.60 -2.16
N GLY A 30 17.07 2.96 -3.31
CA GLY A 30 15.79 3.65 -3.41
C GLY A 30 14.62 2.84 -2.87
N ARG A 31 14.59 1.54 -3.15
CA ARG A 31 13.59 0.61 -2.57
C ARG A 31 13.69 0.53 -1.04
N GLU A 32 14.90 0.45 -0.48
CA GLU A 32 15.10 0.49 0.97
C GLU A 32 14.58 1.78 1.60
N TYR A 33 14.83 2.93 0.97
CA TYR A 33 14.28 4.20 1.44
C TYR A 33 12.76 4.24 1.36
N LEU A 34 12.16 3.73 0.28
CA LEU A 34 10.70 3.69 0.13
C LEU A 34 10.04 2.85 1.24
N HIS A 35 10.64 1.72 1.62
CA HIS A 35 10.15 0.86 2.70
C HIS A 35 10.09 1.53 4.07
N LYS A 36 10.94 2.52 4.34
CA LYS A 36 10.89 3.29 5.60
C LYS A 36 9.64 4.16 5.74
N GLY A 37 8.98 4.52 4.65
CA GLY A 37 7.65 5.12 4.61
C GLY A 37 7.51 6.53 5.16
N ASN A 38 8.56 7.18 5.67
CA ASN A 38 8.50 8.56 6.17
C ASN A 38 8.85 9.58 5.07
N ARG A 39 8.59 10.87 5.31
CA ARG A 39 8.78 11.94 4.31
C ARG A 39 10.22 12.09 3.83
N GLU A 40 11.17 12.02 4.75
CA GLU A 40 12.59 12.15 4.44
C GLU A 40 13.06 11.00 3.56
N SER A 41 12.73 9.76 3.96
CA SER A 41 13.09 8.58 3.18
C SER A 41 12.38 8.54 1.84
N ASN A 42 11.14 9.04 1.70
CA ASN A 42 10.48 9.16 0.41
C ASN A 42 11.20 10.12 -0.54
N ALA A 43 11.69 11.25 -0.04
CA ALA A 43 12.49 12.18 -0.84
C ALA A 43 13.81 11.54 -1.31
N LEU A 44 14.46 10.74 -0.45
CA LEU A 44 15.67 9.99 -0.81
C LEU A 44 15.35 8.90 -1.84
N ALA A 45 14.25 8.16 -1.68
CA ALA A 45 13.80 7.15 -2.65
C ALA A 45 13.56 7.79 -4.03
N ARG A 46 12.90 8.94 -4.08
CA ARG A 46 12.69 9.72 -5.30
C ARG A 46 14.00 10.08 -5.99
N ARG A 47 14.93 10.66 -5.22
CA ARG A 47 16.25 11.01 -5.74
C ARG A 47 16.98 9.79 -6.32
N MET A 48 16.97 8.65 -5.62
CA MET A 48 17.58 7.42 -6.14
C MET A 48 16.92 6.94 -7.43
N ALA A 49 15.59 7.03 -7.54
CA ALA A 49 14.87 6.67 -8.77
C ALA A 49 15.25 7.60 -9.95
N GLU A 50 15.33 8.90 -9.71
CA GLU A 50 15.73 9.90 -10.73
C GLU A 50 17.19 9.69 -11.18
N GLU A 51 18.11 9.45 -10.25
CA GLU A 51 19.50 9.13 -10.55
C GLU A 51 19.63 7.80 -11.31
N THR A 52 18.81 6.79 -10.97
CA THR A 52 18.76 5.51 -11.71
C THR A 52 18.30 5.72 -13.14
N ILE A 53 17.27 6.53 -13.36
CA ILE A 53 16.76 6.89 -14.71
C ILE A 53 17.83 7.66 -15.50
N ALA A 54 18.59 8.54 -14.85
CA ALA A 54 19.65 9.28 -15.51
C ALA A 54 20.80 8.36 -15.97
N LEU A 55 21.13 7.31 -15.21
CA LEU A 55 22.14 6.32 -15.54
C LEU A 55 21.67 5.34 -16.61
N ASP A 56 20.42 4.91 -16.54
CA ASP A 56 19.82 4.02 -17.54
C ASP A 56 18.34 4.41 -17.78
N PRO A 57 18.07 5.25 -18.78
CA PRO A 57 16.71 5.68 -19.12
C PRO A 57 15.78 4.56 -19.60
N LYS A 58 16.30 3.35 -19.86
CA LYS A 58 15.51 2.17 -20.26
C LYS A 58 15.25 1.21 -19.13
N TYR A 59 15.73 1.50 -17.91
CA TYR A 59 15.51 0.65 -16.75
C TYR A 59 14.08 0.86 -16.21
N ALA A 60 13.16 0.00 -16.63
CA ALA A 60 11.73 0.14 -16.39
C ALA A 60 11.37 0.21 -14.90
N GLU A 61 12.03 -0.57 -14.06
CA GLU A 61 11.79 -0.63 -12.60
C GLU A 61 12.09 0.69 -11.89
N ALA A 62 12.97 1.53 -12.47
CA ALA A 62 13.23 2.86 -11.89
C ALA A 62 12.02 3.79 -12.01
N TYR A 63 11.25 3.66 -13.09
CA TYR A 63 9.99 4.40 -13.23
C TYR A 63 8.90 3.86 -12.30
N VAL A 64 8.90 2.55 -12.01
CA VAL A 64 8.01 1.96 -10.99
C VAL A 64 8.32 2.55 -9.62
N LEU A 65 9.60 2.60 -9.24
CA LEU A 65 10.03 3.20 -7.97
C LEU A 65 9.64 4.67 -7.90
N LEU A 66 9.89 5.45 -8.97
CA LEU A 66 9.54 6.88 -9.01
C LEU A 66 8.02 7.07 -8.87
N GLY A 67 7.21 6.28 -9.57
CA GLY A 67 5.75 6.29 -9.45
C GLY A 67 5.28 5.98 -8.03
N ALA A 68 5.91 5.02 -7.37
CA ALA A 68 5.61 4.66 -5.99
C ALA A 68 5.89 5.82 -5.01
N THR A 69 6.92 6.63 -5.25
CA THR A 69 7.19 7.81 -4.40
C THR A 69 6.09 8.87 -4.50
N TYR A 70 5.54 9.12 -5.68
CA TYR A 70 4.38 10.01 -5.86
C TYR A 70 3.14 9.47 -5.16
N PHE A 71 2.90 8.16 -5.25
CA PHE A 71 1.76 7.53 -4.57
C PHE A 71 1.89 7.62 -3.04
N LEU A 72 3.10 7.43 -2.50
CA LEU A 72 3.34 7.54 -1.06
C LEU A 72 3.07 8.96 -0.52
N GLU A 73 3.28 10.01 -1.31
CA GLU A 73 2.95 11.38 -0.92
C GLU A 73 1.48 11.59 -0.58
N VAL A 74 0.58 10.86 -1.25
CA VAL A 74 -0.86 10.91 -0.97
C VAL A 74 -1.14 10.42 0.46
N PHE A 75 -0.54 9.30 0.86
CA PHE A 75 -0.69 8.75 2.21
C PHE A 75 -0.02 9.62 3.27
N GLN A 76 1.07 10.28 2.92
CA GLN A 76 1.77 11.22 3.81
C GLN A 76 1.06 12.58 3.93
N GLY A 77 0.03 12.82 3.11
CA GLY A 77 -0.68 14.09 3.05
C GLY A 77 0.18 15.26 2.54
N THR A 78 1.26 14.97 1.80
CA THR A 78 2.15 15.97 1.21
C THR A 78 1.75 16.35 -0.21
N SER A 79 0.91 15.54 -0.86
CA SER A 79 0.32 15.81 -2.16
C SER A 79 -1.15 15.39 -2.19
N LEU A 80 -1.95 16.09 -3.00
CA LEU A 80 -3.35 15.71 -3.22
C LEU A 80 -3.43 14.55 -4.23
N PRO A 81 -4.41 13.62 -4.08
CA PRO A 81 -4.59 12.54 -5.04
C PRO A 81 -4.69 13.01 -6.50
N LYS A 82 -5.43 14.11 -6.74
CA LYS A 82 -5.61 14.68 -8.09
C LYS A 82 -4.31 15.10 -8.77
N ASP A 83 -3.26 15.39 -8.00
CA ASP A 83 -1.95 15.86 -8.51
C ASP A 83 -0.93 14.71 -8.61
N ALA A 84 -0.94 13.80 -7.63
CA ALA A 84 0.05 12.72 -7.52
C ALA A 84 -0.35 11.46 -8.31
N ILE A 85 -1.64 11.07 -8.30
CA ILE A 85 -2.08 9.84 -8.96
C ILE A 85 -1.86 9.86 -10.48
N PRO A 86 -2.18 10.96 -11.22
CA PRO A 86 -1.88 10.99 -12.66
C PRO A 86 -0.39 10.84 -12.97
N LYS A 87 0.49 11.49 -12.20
CA LYS A 87 1.96 11.38 -12.37
C LYS A 87 2.46 9.96 -12.09
N ALA A 88 1.99 9.35 -11.01
CA ALA A 88 2.32 7.97 -10.70
C ALA A 88 1.86 7.03 -11.81
N THR A 89 0.63 7.22 -12.32
CA THR A 89 0.05 6.41 -13.40
C THR A 89 0.86 6.51 -14.69
N GLU A 90 1.24 7.72 -15.10
CA GLU A 90 2.08 7.95 -16.28
C GLU A 90 3.43 7.22 -16.18
N LEU A 91 4.08 7.31 -15.03
CA LEU A 91 5.37 6.64 -14.78
C LEU A 91 5.25 5.11 -14.84
N ILE A 92 4.20 4.55 -14.22
CA ILE A 92 3.96 3.10 -14.27
C ILE A 92 3.62 2.65 -15.70
N GLN A 93 2.81 3.40 -16.44
CA GLN A 93 2.51 3.10 -17.84
C GLN A 93 3.76 3.18 -18.71
N LYS A 94 4.65 4.13 -18.45
CA LYS A 94 5.95 4.23 -19.14
C LYS A 94 6.83 3.00 -18.84
N ALA A 95 6.87 2.53 -17.60
CA ALA A 95 7.57 1.30 -17.25
C ALA A 95 6.99 0.09 -18.01
N LEU A 96 5.68 -0.05 -18.06
CA LEU A 96 4.99 -1.13 -18.76
C LEU A 96 5.15 -1.07 -20.29
N ALA A 97 5.32 0.12 -20.87
CA ALA A 97 5.65 0.27 -22.29
C ALA A 97 7.07 -0.22 -22.61
N MET A 98 8.00 -0.17 -21.65
CA MET A 98 9.37 -0.70 -21.78
C MET A 98 9.42 -2.21 -21.51
N ASN A 99 8.73 -2.66 -20.47
CA ASN A 99 8.65 -4.07 -20.07
C ASN A 99 7.22 -4.41 -19.60
N GLY A 100 6.41 -4.96 -20.50
CA GLY A 100 5.01 -5.32 -20.23
C GLY A 100 4.82 -6.46 -19.23
N SER A 101 5.90 -7.19 -18.89
CA SER A 101 5.89 -8.36 -17.99
C SER A 101 6.26 -8.00 -16.55
N LEU A 102 6.35 -6.73 -16.20
CA LEU A 102 6.62 -6.30 -14.82
C LEU A 102 5.38 -6.51 -13.93
N ALA A 103 5.36 -7.60 -13.16
CA ALA A 103 4.28 -7.95 -12.23
C ALA A 103 3.99 -6.82 -11.24
N GLU A 104 5.03 -6.23 -10.63
CA GLU A 104 4.92 -5.10 -9.70
C GLU A 104 4.26 -3.88 -10.37
N ALA A 105 4.64 -3.55 -11.60
CA ALA A 105 4.07 -2.43 -12.33
C ALA A 105 2.57 -2.64 -12.63
N ARG A 106 2.18 -3.86 -13.03
CA ARG A 106 0.78 -4.23 -13.27
C ARG A 106 -0.07 -4.08 -12.01
N SER A 107 0.37 -4.71 -10.92
CA SER A 107 -0.38 -4.66 -9.65
C SER A 107 -0.52 -3.22 -9.15
N ARG A 108 0.54 -2.44 -9.22
CA ARG A 108 0.55 -1.03 -8.82
C ARG A 108 -0.34 -0.16 -9.70
N LEU A 109 -0.37 -0.42 -11.01
CA LEU A 109 -1.32 0.25 -11.93
C LEU A 109 -2.76 -0.01 -11.53
N GLY A 110 -3.07 -1.24 -11.11
CA GLY A 110 -4.38 -1.61 -10.58
C GLY A 110 -4.81 -0.75 -9.39
N VAL A 111 -3.89 -0.54 -8.43
CA VAL A 111 -4.14 0.35 -7.28
C VAL A 111 -4.39 1.79 -7.74
N LEU A 112 -3.56 2.33 -8.63
CA LEU A 112 -3.71 3.70 -9.14
C LEU A 112 -5.02 3.92 -9.91
N TYR A 113 -5.47 2.92 -10.68
CA TYR A 113 -6.77 2.96 -11.35
C TYR A 113 -7.92 2.99 -10.35
N SER A 114 -7.83 2.24 -9.24
CA SER A 114 -8.84 2.32 -8.17
C SER A 114 -8.92 3.72 -7.54
N TRP A 115 -7.78 4.39 -7.35
CA TRP A 115 -7.72 5.78 -6.88
C TRP A 115 -8.29 6.79 -7.90
N SER A 116 -8.37 6.40 -9.16
CA SER A 116 -8.98 7.17 -10.24
C SER A 116 -10.45 6.80 -10.49
N GLY A 117 -11.05 5.93 -9.66
CA GLY A 117 -12.42 5.44 -9.82
C GLY A 117 -12.61 4.37 -10.90
N ARG A 118 -11.51 3.88 -11.50
CA ARG A 118 -11.49 2.89 -12.59
C ARG A 118 -11.36 1.47 -11.99
N TYR A 119 -12.33 1.04 -11.20
CA TYR A 119 -12.20 -0.16 -10.37
C TYR A 119 -12.07 -1.45 -11.17
N ASP A 120 -12.85 -1.62 -12.24
CA ASP A 120 -12.84 -2.87 -13.04
C ASP A 120 -11.52 -3.00 -13.82
N GLU A 121 -10.99 -1.90 -14.35
CA GLU A 121 -9.68 -1.86 -14.97
C GLU A 121 -8.56 -2.08 -13.92
N GLY A 122 -8.76 -1.54 -12.72
CA GLY A 122 -7.86 -1.76 -11.59
C GLY A 122 -7.75 -3.24 -11.22
N ILE A 123 -8.88 -3.94 -11.15
CA ILE A 123 -8.91 -5.40 -10.89
C ILE A 123 -8.17 -6.14 -12.00
N ALA A 124 -8.48 -5.86 -13.26
CA ALA A 124 -7.86 -6.54 -14.40
C ALA A 124 -6.32 -6.38 -14.42
N GLU A 125 -5.79 -5.18 -14.15
CA GLU A 125 -4.34 -4.97 -14.09
C GLU A 125 -3.70 -5.66 -12.87
N ALA A 126 -4.35 -5.64 -11.70
CA ALA A 126 -3.85 -6.31 -10.52
C ALA A 126 -3.88 -7.85 -10.66
N GLU A 127 -4.91 -8.41 -11.30
CA GLU A 127 -4.99 -9.85 -11.63
C GLU A 127 -3.85 -10.26 -12.58
N ARG A 128 -3.58 -9.46 -13.62
CA ARG A 128 -2.43 -9.69 -14.51
C ARG A 128 -1.10 -9.66 -13.76
N GLY A 129 -0.95 -8.77 -12.76
CA GLY A 129 0.24 -8.76 -11.91
C GLY A 129 0.42 -10.07 -11.15
N VAL A 130 -0.66 -10.63 -10.58
CA VAL A 130 -0.65 -11.92 -9.89
C VAL A 130 -0.45 -13.09 -10.85
N GLU A 131 -0.96 -13.03 -12.09
CA GLU A 131 -0.72 -14.04 -13.13
C GLU A 131 0.75 -14.10 -13.55
N LEU A 132 1.42 -12.93 -13.67
CA LEU A 132 2.84 -12.85 -14.00
C LEU A 132 3.75 -13.35 -12.89
N ASP A 133 3.40 -13.10 -11.63
CA ASP A 133 4.12 -13.62 -10.45
C ASP A 133 3.14 -14.07 -9.36
N PRO A 134 2.62 -15.31 -9.43
CA PRO A 134 1.69 -15.84 -8.44
C PRO A 134 2.29 -16.01 -7.03
N SER A 135 3.63 -16.01 -6.94
CA SER A 135 4.38 -16.13 -5.68
C SER A 135 4.70 -14.78 -5.03
N SER A 136 4.48 -13.68 -5.72
CA SER A 136 4.67 -12.34 -5.17
C SER A 136 3.62 -12.03 -4.10
N ALA A 137 4.06 -11.90 -2.84
CA ALA A 137 3.21 -11.45 -1.75
C ALA A 137 2.70 -10.02 -2.02
N MET A 138 3.56 -9.15 -2.57
CA MET A 138 3.21 -7.78 -2.95
C MET A 138 2.11 -7.74 -4.02
N ALA A 139 2.21 -8.53 -5.09
CA ALA A 139 1.16 -8.55 -6.12
C ALA A 139 -0.19 -9.02 -5.55
N ASN A 140 -0.17 -10.05 -4.69
CA ASN A 140 -1.38 -10.52 -4.05
C ASN A 140 -1.98 -9.48 -3.09
N ILE A 141 -1.18 -8.74 -2.31
CA ILE A 141 -1.73 -7.72 -1.41
C ILE A 141 -2.28 -6.52 -2.19
N GLU A 142 -1.65 -6.09 -3.27
CA GLU A 142 -2.15 -5.01 -4.12
C GLU A 142 -3.47 -5.41 -4.81
N LEU A 143 -3.62 -6.65 -5.31
CA LEU A 143 -4.89 -7.17 -5.81
C LEU A 143 -5.98 -7.12 -4.72
N ALA A 144 -5.66 -7.54 -3.51
CA ALA A 144 -6.62 -7.51 -2.42
C ALA A 144 -7.04 -6.08 -2.03
N VAL A 145 -6.12 -5.11 -2.08
CA VAL A 145 -6.42 -3.69 -1.88
C VAL A 145 -7.39 -3.19 -2.94
N VAL A 146 -7.15 -3.53 -4.21
CA VAL A 146 -8.03 -3.17 -5.33
C VAL A 146 -9.42 -3.78 -5.18
N LEU A 147 -9.51 -5.08 -4.87
CA LEU A 147 -10.77 -5.76 -4.60
C LEU A 147 -11.55 -5.09 -3.46
N ARG A 148 -10.86 -4.72 -2.38
CA ARG A 148 -11.47 -4.05 -1.23
C ARG A 148 -12.00 -2.66 -1.60
N TYR A 149 -11.25 -1.87 -2.36
CA TYR A 149 -11.72 -0.57 -2.86
C TYR A 149 -12.91 -0.70 -3.82
N ALA A 150 -12.95 -1.77 -4.61
CA ALA A 150 -14.06 -2.09 -5.51
C ALA A 150 -15.31 -2.63 -4.77
N GLY A 151 -15.29 -2.76 -3.43
CA GLY A 151 -16.39 -3.29 -2.62
C GLY A 151 -16.47 -4.82 -2.60
N LYS A 152 -15.41 -5.52 -3.05
CA LYS A 152 -15.30 -6.98 -3.10
C LYS A 152 -14.48 -7.54 -1.92
N SER A 153 -14.72 -7.03 -0.70
CA SER A 153 -13.91 -7.37 0.49
C SER A 153 -13.94 -8.85 0.85
N LYS A 154 -15.05 -9.56 0.57
CA LYS A 154 -15.11 -11.02 0.75
C LYS A 154 -14.11 -11.77 -0.13
N GLU A 155 -13.94 -11.30 -1.37
CA GLU A 155 -12.96 -11.87 -2.32
C GLU A 155 -11.51 -11.49 -1.94
N ALA A 156 -11.30 -10.32 -1.33
CA ALA A 156 -9.99 -9.86 -0.88
C ALA A 156 -9.40 -10.72 0.26
N ILE A 157 -10.22 -11.20 1.20
CA ILE A 157 -9.78 -11.96 2.39
C ILE A 157 -8.89 -13.17 2.02
N PRO A 158 -9.29 -14.11 1.15
CA PRO A 158 -8.44 -15.24 0.81
C PRO A 158 -7.14 -14.82 0.10
N VAL A 159 -7.17 -13.74 -0.67
CA VAL A 159 -5.99 -13.20 -1.36
C VAL A 159 -4.97 -12.63 -0.35
N ILE A 160 -5.44 -11.85 0.65
CA ILE A 160 -4.57 -11.35 1.73
C ILE A 160 -3.96 -12.51 2.53
N ARG A 161 -4.77 -13.52 2.86
CA ARG A 161 -4.27 -14.72 3.56
C ARG A 161 -3.22 -15.46 2.74
N LYS A 162 -3.36 -15.50 1.41
CA LYS A 162 -2.32 -16.04 0.52
C LYS A 162 -1.05 -15.21 0.61
N ALA A 163 -1.14 -13.88 0.53
CA ALA A 163 0.02 -12.98 0.66
C ALA A 163 0.77 -13.19 2.00
N LEU A 164 0.03 -13.30 3.12
CA LEU A 164 0.61 -13.57 4.44
C LEU A 164 1.29 -14.93 4.55
N ARG A 165 0.84 -15.96 3.80
CA ARG A 165 1.53 -17.26 3.74
C ARG A 165 2.79 -17.20 2.89
N LEU A 166 2.78 -16.42 1.81
CA LEU A 166 3.95 -16.23 0.95
C LEU A 166 5.05 -15.44 1.66
N GLU A 167 4.68 -14.50 2.53
CA GLU A 167 5.61 -13.68 3.30
C GLU A 167 5.23 -13.70 4.80
N PRO A 168 5.69 -14.69 5.59
CA PRO A 168 5.35 -14.82 7.01
C PRO A 168 5.81 -13.62 7.87
N MET A 169 6.87 -12.94 7.44
CA MET A 169 7.38 -11.72 8.07
C MET A 169 6.88 -10.45 7.36
N ALA A 170 5.72 -10.56 6.70
CA ALA A 170 5.12 -9.46 5.96
C ALA A 170 5.05 -8.15 6.77
N PRO A 171 5.19 -7.01 6.09
CA PRO A 171 4.92 -5.70 6.70
C PRO A 171 3.52 -5.62 7.31
N ASP A 172 3.36 -4.81 8.35
CA ASP A 172 2.09 -4.70 9.12
C ASP A 172 0.89 -4.27 8.28
N ASN A 173 1.14 -3.56 7.17
CA ASN A 173 0.07 -3.15 6.26
C ASN A 173 -0.72 -4.35 5.70
N TYR A 174 -0.14 -5.57 5.63
CA TYR A 174 -0.90 -6.77 5.23
C TYR A 174 -1.96 -7.13 6.28
N LEU A 175 -1.59 -7.06 7.58
CA LEU A 175 -2.55 -7.26 8.68
C LEU A 175 -3.60 -6.16 8.73
N GLN A 176 -3.22 -4.91 8.44
CA GLN A 176 -4.15 -3.80 8.29
C GLN A 176 -5.18 -4.05 7.20
N GLN A 177 -4.72 -4.53 6.02
CA GLN A 177 -5.64 -4.84 4.92
C GLN A 177 -6.59 -5.99 5.29
N LEU A 178 -6.13 -6.99 6.03
CA LEU A 178 -6.99 -8.09 6.49
C LEU A 178 -8.02 -7.60 7.51
N ALA A 179 -7.61 -6.79 8.48
CA ALA A 179 -8.52 -6.19 9.45
C ALA A 179 -9.58 -5.32 8.78
N LEU A 180 -9.18 -4.49 7.80
CA LEU A 180 -10.10 -3.66 7.02
C LEU A 180 -11.06 -4.50 6.16
N ALA A 181 -10.59 -5.60 5.55
CA ALA A 181 -11.44 -6.48 4.77
C ALA A 181 -12.53 -7.13 5.65
N TYR A 182 -12.17 -7.64 6.83
CA TYR A 182 -13.15 -8.14 7.80
C TYR A 182 -14.06 -7.05 8.34
N PHE A 183 -13.54 -5.87 8.59
CA PHE A 183 -14.35 -4.72 9.00
C PHE A 183 -15.42 -4.37 7.96
N GLN A 184 -15.06 -4.37 6.68
CA GLN A 184 -15.99 -4.08 5.58
C GLN A 184 -17.04 -5.19 5.38
N THR A 185 -16.71 -6.47 5.68
CA THR A 185 -17.70 -7.57 5.66
C THR A 185 -18.57 -7.63 6.90
N GLY A 186 -18.26 -6.84 7.94
CA GLY A 186 -18.99 -6.83 9.21
C GLY A 186 -18.50 -7.84 10.24
N ASP A 187 -17.41 -8.54 9.97
CA ASP A 187 -16.83 -9.57 10.84
C ASP A 187 -15.95 -8.92 11.93
N CYS A 188 -16.61 -8.31 12.90
CA CYS A 188 -15.97 -7.54 13.98
C CYS A 188 -14.92 -8.33 14.76
N LYS A 189 -15.18 -9.62 15.04
CA LYS A 189 -14.28 -10.47 15.80
C LYS A 189 -12.93 -10.63 15.08
N GLU A 190 -12.98 -10.98 13.84
CA GLU A 190 -11.81 -11.20 12.99
C GLU A 190 -11.09 -9.87 12.69
N ALA A 191 -11.85 -8.78 12.45
CA ALA A 191 -11.27 -7.45 12.24
C ALA A 191 -10.45 -6.99 13.44
N ILE A 192 -10.97 -7.17 14.66
CA ILE A 192 -10.27 -6.84 15.90
C ILE A 192 -9.04 -7.74 16.07
N ALA A 193 -9.19 -9.06 15.92
CA ALA A 193 -8.09 -10.00 16.12
C ALA A 193 -6.89 -9.74 15.20
N GLU A 194 -7.13 -9.43 13.93
CA GLU A 194 -6.04 -9.15 12.98
C GLU A 194 -5.46 -7.75 13.18
N GLY A 195 -6.26 -6.76 13.50
CA GLY A 195 -5.79 -5.40 13.76
C GLY A 195 -4.95 -5.30 15.04
N GLU A 196 -5.30 -6.03 16.12
CA GLU A 196 -4.50 -6.10 17.34
C GLU A 196 -3.11 -6.68 17.11
N LYS A 197 -2.95 -7.62 16.16
CA LYS A 197 -1.63 -8.12 15.76
C LYS A 197 -0.77 -7.01 15.14
N GLY A 198 -1.38 -6.15 14.32
CA GLY A 198 -0.72 -4.98 13.73
C GLY A 198 -0.28 -3.97 14.79
N LEU A 199 -1.18 -3.61 15.73
CA LEU A 199 -0.85 -2.72 16.86
C LEU A 199 0.30 -3.28 17.72
N LYS A 200 0.31 -4.59 17.97
CA LYS A 200 1.36 -5.23 18.77
C LYS A 200 2.73 -5.18 18.09
N ARG A 201 2.77 -5.28 16.75
CA ARG A 201 4.01 -5.22 15.97
C ARG A 201 4.59 -3.81 15.90
N GLN A 202 3.73 -2.81 15.70
CA GLN A 202 4.12 -1.40 15.56
C GLN A 202 3.19 -0.50 16.41
N PRO A 203 3.50 -0.35 17.71
CA PRO A 203 2.64 0.37 18.65
C PRO A 203 2.62 1.90 18.46
N ASP A 204 3.51 2.46 17.63
CA ASP A 204 3.54 3.90 17.33
C ASP A 204 3.15 4.22 15.88
N HIS A 205 2.56 3.25 15.15
CA HIS A 205 2.18 3.47 13.77
C HIS A 205 0.78 4.11 13.67
N LEU A 206 0.72 5.38 13.25
CA LEU A 206 -0.52 6.17 13.18
C LEU A 206 -1.69 5.44 12.51
N VAL A 207 -1.45 4.82 11.35
CA VAL A 207 -2.52 4.18 10.57
C VAL A 207 -3.13 2.99 11.31
N ASN A 208 -2.33 2.24 12.09
CA ASN A 208 -2.85 1.16 12.95
C ASN A 208 -3.86 1.70 13.96
N HIS A 209 -3.52 2.77 14.67
CA HIS A 209 -4.42 3.40 15.64
C HIS A 209 -5.71 3.92 14.99
N VAL A 210 -5.60 4.59 13.84
CA VAL A 210 -6.76 5.09 13.09
C VAL A 210 -7.68 3.95 12.66
N ILE A 211 -7.13 2.87 12.09
CA ILE A 211 -7.92 1.70 11.69
C ILE A 211 -8.60 1.08 12.90
N MET A 212 -7.86 0.88 14.00
CA MET A 212 -8.43 0.24 15.18
C MET A 212 -9.44 1.12 15.91
N ALA A 213 -9.27 2.44 15.92
CA ALA A 213 -10.30 3.36 16.40
C ALA A 213 -11.61 3.20 15.61
N ALA A 214 -11.53 3.10 14.26
CA ALA A 214 -12.70 2.87 13.41
C ALA A 214 -13.35 1.50 13.65
N VAL A 215 -12.55 0.45 13.73
CA VAL A 215 -13.00 -0.94 13.96
C VAL A 215 -13.68 -1.05 15.31
N TYR A 216 -13.02 -0.66 16.41
CA TYR A 216 -13.58 -0.72 17.75
C TYR A 216 -14.85 0.14 17.91
N GLY A 217 -14.82 1.38 17.36
CA GLY A 217 -15.97 2.28 17.41
C GLY A 217 -17.19 1.75 16.67
N SER A 218 -16.99 1.05 15.55
CA SER A 218 -18.09 0.41 14.81
C SER A 218 -18.57 -0.89 15.44
N CYS A 219 -17.69 -1.59 16.15
CA CYS A 219 -17.98 -2.88 16.79
C CYS A 219 -18.44 -2.77 18.25
N GLY A 220 -18.76 -1.56 18.74
CA GLY A 220 -19.31 -1.33 20.10
C GLY A 220 -18.26 -1.44 21.22
N ARG A 221 -16.97 -1.41 20.91
CA ARG A 221 -15.87 -1.46 21.88
C ARG A 221 -15.41 -0.03 22.21
N GLU A 222 -16.29 0.75 22.84
CA GLU A 222 -16.10 2.19 23.05
C GLU A 222 -14.83 2.54 23.84
N LYS A 223 -14.51 1.78 24.88
CA LYS A 223 -13.34 2.04 25.72
C LYS A 223 -12.06 1.91 24.92
N GLU A 224 -11.93 0.85 24.15
CA GLU A 224 -10.78 0.57 23.28
C GLU A 224 -10.74 1.58 22.13
N ALA A 225 -11.87 1.92 21.54
CA ALA A 225 -11.95 2.94 20.49
C ALA A 225 -11.41 4.30 20.96
N ARG A 226 -11.80 4.76 22.16
CA ARG A 226 -11.28 6.01 22.73
C ARG A 226 -9.79 5.98 23.04
N LYS A 227 -9.27 4.82 23.47
CA LYS A 227 -7.83 4.63 23.67
C LYS A 227 -7.07 4.83 22.36
N GLU A 228 -7.51 4.19 21.28
CA GLU A 228 -6.86 4.30 19.98
C GLU A 228 -7.03 5.71 19.37
N ALA A 229 -8.13 6.39 19.63
CA ALA A 229 -8.33 7.78 19.27
C ALA A 229 -7.34 8.73 19.99
N THR A 230 -7.09 8.48 21.29
CA THR A 230 -6.08 9.24 22.06
C THR A 230 -4.69 9.06 21.47
N GLU A 231 -4.29 7.84 21.14
CA GLU A 231 -3.00 7.56 20.50
C GLU A 231 -2.92 8.20 19.09
N THR A 232 -4.00 8.16 18.32
CA THR A 232 -4.09 8.85 17.03
C THR A 232 -3.78 10.34 17.18
N LEU A 233 -4.38 11.02 18.13
CA LEU A 233 -4.18 12.45 18.39
C LEU A 233 -2.81 12.74 19.05
N ARG A 234 -2.26 11.82 19.83
CA ARG A 234 -0.89 11.92 20.35
C ARG A 234 0.13 11.96 19.22
N ILE A 235 -0.02 11.06 18.23
CA ILE A 235 0.91 10.95 17.08
C ILE A 235 0.65 12.07 16.06
N ASN A 236 -0.61 12.38 15.78
CA ASN A 236 -1.01 13.44 14.86
C ASN A 236 -2.08 14.35 15.47
N PRO A 237 -1.69 15.42 16.19
CA PRO A 237 -2.63 16.35 16.82
C PRO A 237 -3.56 17.10 15.84
N LYS A 238 -3.24 17.09 14.54
CA LYS A 238 -4.05 17.72 13.48
C LYS A 238 -4.94 16.74 12.74
N PHE A 239 -5.05 15.50 13.21
CA PHE A 239 -5.91 14.49 12.58
C PHE A 239 -7.38 14.92 12.63
N THR A 240 -8.08 14.77 11.51
CA THR A 240 -9.55 14.89 11.45
C THR A 240 -10.12 13.73 10.64
N VAL A 241 -11.32 13.27 11.06
CA VAL A 241 -12.04 12.20 10.34
C VAL A 241 -12.30 12.60 8.90
N GLU A 242 -12.65 13.85 8.66
CA GLU A 242 -12.93 14.34 7.32
C GLU A 242 -11.70 14.31 6.41
N SER A 243 -10.55 14.80 6.89
CA SER A 243 -9.32 14.81 6.11
C SER A 243 -8.85 13.39 5.75
N PHE A 244 -9.04 12.43 6.66
CA PHE A 244 -8.66 11.04 6.44
C PHE A 244 -9.61 10.33 5.46
N THR A 245 -10.94 10.53 5.61
CA THR A 245 -11.93 9.75 4.86
C THR A 245 -12.28 10.35 3.50
N ARG A 246 -12.10 11.67 3.32
CA ARG A 246 -12.47 12.40 2.07
C ARG A 246 -11.92 11.75 0.81
N ASN A 247 -10.69 11.30 0.85
CA ASN A 247 -9.95 10.82 -0.31
C ASN A 247 -9.85 9.29 -0.38
N LEU A 248 -10.52 8.53 0.51
CA LEU A 248 -10.51 7.09 0.44
C LEU A 248 -11.21 6.61 -0.83
N PRO A 249 -10.54 5.80 -1.67
CA PRO A 249 -11.03 5.45 -3.01
C PRO A 249 -12.02 4.29 -2.98
N TYR A 250 -13.02 4.34 -2.10
CA TYR A 250 -14.05 3.30 -2.04
C TYR A 250 -15.11 3.52 -3.11
N LYS A 251 -15.42 2.47 -3.89
CA LYS A 251 -16.53 2.42 -4.85
C LYS A 251 -17.87 2.63 -4.17
N ASN A 252 -18.06 1.96 -3.01
CA ASN A 252 -19.27 2.05 -2.23
C ASN A 252 -19.14 3.16 -1.16
N PRO A 253 -19.95 4.23 -1.22
CA PRO A 253 -19.94 5.28 -0.20
C PRO A 253 -20.14 4.74 1.23
N SER A 254 -20.95 3.67 1.38
CA SER A 254 -21.21 3.03 2.68
C SER A 254 -19.95 2.54 3.40
N ASP A 255 -18.92 2.13 2.68
CA ASP A 255 -17.64 1.67 3.27
C ASP A 255 -16.87 2.85 3.87
N ARG A 256 -16.88 4.00 3.17
CA ARG A 256 -16.31 5.25 3.68
C ARG A 256 -17.09 5.76 4.88
N ASP A 257 -18.42 5.76 4.78
CA ASP A 257 -19.31 6.26 5.84
C ASP A 257 -19.18 5.40 7.11
N ARG A 258 -19.07 4.08 6.98
CA ARG A 258 -18.81 3.16 8.10
C ARG A 258 -17.50 3.52 8.79
N THR A 259 -16.44 3.74 8.04
CA THR A 259 -15.13 4.16 8.59
C THR A 259 -15.25 5.49 9.32
N ALA A 260 -15.89 6.50 8.71
CA ALA A 260 -16.08 7.80 9.32
C ALA A 260 -16.92 7.74 10.60
N GLN A 261 -18.01 6.96 10.61
CA GLN A 261 -18.85 6.76 11.78
C GLN A 261 -18.10 6.07 12.92
N GLY A 262 -17.31 5.04 12.62
CA GLY A 262 -16.48 4.36 13.61
C GLY A 262 -15.48 5.30 14.27
N LEU A 263 -14.80 6.13 13.49
CA LEU A 263 -13.86 7.14 14.00
C LEU A 263 -14.54 8.20 14.87
N ARG A 264 -15.73 8.69 14.47
CA ARG A 264 -16.51 9.64 15.28
C ARG A 264 -16.98 9.02 16.59
N LYS A 265 -17.43 7.75 16.60
CA LYS A 265 -17.78 7.01 17.81
C LYS A 265 -16.58 6.83 18.74
N ALA A 266 -15.38 6.74 18.21
CA ALA A 266 -14.15 6.72 18.99
C ALA A 266 -13.80 8.09 19.62
N GLY A 267 -14.46 9.17 19.20
CA GLY A 267 -14.24 10.53 19.72
C GLY A 267 -13.23 11.35 18.90
N LEU A 268 -12.89 10.92 17.69
CA LEU A 268 -12.04 11.71 16.79
C LEU A 268 -12.83 12.86 16.12
N PRO A 269 -12.21 14.06 15.97
CA PRO A 269 -12.83 15.25 15.39
C PRO A 269 -13.05 15.15 13.88
#